data_dde5d4ee07b5955adf1ea0433ff29df2
#
_entry.id   dde5d4ee07b5955adf1ea0433ff29df2
#
_cell.length_a   1.000
_cell.length_b   1.000
_cell.length_c   1.000
_cell.angle_alpha   90.00
_cell.angle_beta   90.00
_cell.angle_gamma   90.00
#
_symmetry.space_group_name_H-M   'P 1'
#
loop_
_entity.id
_entity.type
_entity.pdbx_description
1 polymer ?
#
loop_
_entity_poly.entity_id
_entity_poly.type
_entity_poly.pdbx_seq_one_letter_code
_entity_poly.pdbx_strand_id
1 'polypeptide(L)'
;MKPAVVLLHSSMSSKSQWSSLKAQLGSDYRCIAVDLQGYGASPFPSGAAESEAYVHTLAHEVDAVSAAIASELEPGEAFHLVGHSFGGACALHMARRMPQRVLSLTLFEPVAFHLLPEQHPAKAEIVNVVARIGACDEDRDATRIFIDYWNSAGSFDKAPAVAQDKMIAMIAKVRLDFQALLGEPAGLDDLSMLTMPSLVMAGEKSPASTRLLVEQLGVSLPNATAAKTRGAHMGPITHGDVVNPMIAAFLSGAEVTTD
;
A
#
# COMPACT_ATOMS: atom_id res chain seq x y z
N MET A 1 23.48 -1.29 15.86
CA MET A 1 22.80 -0.40 14.88
C MET A 1 21.31 -0.45 15.17
N LYS A 2 20.54 0.65 15.02
CA LYS A 2 19.08 0.62 15.22
C LYS A 2 18.42 -0.19 14.09
N PRO A 3 17.41 -1.02 14.38
CA PRO A 3 16.68 -1.74 13.33
C PRO A 3 16.10 -0.76 12.30
N ALA A 4 16.21 -1.11 11.02
CA ALA A 4 15.65 -0.31 9.94
C ALA A 4 14.16 -0.65 9.73
N VAL A 5 13.34 0.38 9.45
CA VAL A 5 11.93 0.23 9.06
C VAL A 5 11.73 0.96 7.74
N VAL A 6 11.41 0.21 6.68
CA VAL A 6 11.05 0.76 5.37
C VAL A 6 9.54 0.99 5.33
N LEU A 7 9.12 2.19 4.92
CA LEU A 7 7.73 2.66 4.97
C LEU A 7 7.27 3.06 3.57
N LEU A 8 6.24 2.36 3.04
CA LEU A 8 5.68 2.55 1.70
C LEU A 8 4.25 3.10 1.80
N HIS A 9 4.02 4.27 1.22
CA HIS A 9 2.76 5.02 1.30
C HIS A 9 1.72 4.55 0.27
N SER A 10 0.47 5.04 0.39
CA SER A 10 -0.63 4.77 -0.55
C SER A 10 -0.51 5.56 -1.85
N SER A 11 -1.25 5.17 -2.90
CA SER A 11 -1.45 6.00 -4.10
C SER A 11 -1.92 7.41 -3.72
N MET A 12 -1.59 8.39 -4.55
CA MET A 12 -1.89 9.83 -4.33
C MET A 12 -1.39 10.41 -3.01
N SER A 13 -0.38 9.78 -2.39
CA SER A 13 0.25 10.22 -1.14
C SER A 13 1.75 10.46 -1.34
N SER A 14 2.52 10.47 -0.26
CA SER A 14 3.97 10.59 -0.28
C SER A 14 4.55 9.99 1.01
N LYS A 15 5.87 9.93 1.09
CA LYS A 15 6.58 9.53 2.33
C LYS A 15 6.18 10.32 3.57
N SER A 16 5.60 11.53 3.40
CA SER A 16 5.10 12.35 4.51
C SER A 16 3.91 11.73 5.24
N GLN A 17 3.19 10.79 4.60
CA GLN A 17 2.13 9.99 5.25
C GLN A 17 2.60 9.41 6.59
N TRP A 18 3.85 9.01 6.66
CA TRP A 18 4.42 8.30 7.80
C TRP A 18 5.06 9.20 8.86
N SER A 19 4.91 10.53 8.75
CA SER A 19 5.56 11.48 9.68
C SER A 19 5.18 11.24 11.15
N SER A 20 3.90 10.95 11.42
CA SER A 20 3.40 10.66 12.77
C SER A 20 3.95 9.33 13.30
N LEU A 21 3.94 8.27 12.49
CA LEU A 21 4.53 6.98 12.86
C LEU A 21 6.04 7.11 13.12
N LYS A 22 6.77 7.83 12.26
CA LYS A 22 8.20 8.10 12.46
C LYS A 22 8.47 8.82 13.78
N ALA A 23 7.65 9.80 14.13
CA ALA A 23 7.76 10.50 15.40
C ALA A 23 7.50 9.57 16.60
N GLN A 24 6.54 8.66 16.50
CA GLN A 24 6.23 7.68 17.53
C GLN A 24 7.31 6.61 17.71
N LEU A 25 7.87 6.10 16.60
CA LEU A 25 8.98 5.13 16.63
C LEU A 25 10.29 5.76 17.14
N GLY A 26 10.41 7.08 17.04
CA GLY A 26 11.41 7.90 17.68
C GLY A 26 12.84 7.46 17.40
N SER A 27 13.60 7.30 18.50
CA SER A 27 15.01 6.92 18.42
C SER A 27 15.26 5.42 18.39
N ASP A 28 14.25 4.58 18.52
CA ASP A 28 14.42 3.12 18.63
C ASP A 28 14.62 2.46 17.27
N TYR A 29 14.10 3.10 16.22
CA TYR A 29 14.20 2.62 14.84
C TYR A 29 14.81 3.65 13.90
N ARG A 30 15.43 3.17 12.83
CA ARG A 30 15.84 3.97 11.67
C ARG A 30 14.75 3.89 10.59
N CYS A 31 13.89 4.90 10.53
CA CYS A 31 12.75 4.93 9.61
C CYS A 31 13.14 5.49 8.24
N ILE A 32 13.01 4.66 7.21
CA ILE A 32 13.28 4.97 5.80
C ILE A 32 11.95 5.03 5.07
N ALA A 33 11.36 6.22 4.95
CA ALA A 33 10.13 6.42 4.19
C ALA A 33 10.46 6.81 2.75
N VAL A 34 9.88 6.09 1.79
CA VAL A 34 10.18 6.21 0.36
C VAL A 34 8.97 6.80 -0.36
N ASP A 35 9.21 7.72 -1.30
CA ASP A 35 8.22 8.14 -2.28
C ASP A 35 8.16 7.10 -3.41
N LEU A 36 7.00 6.49 -3.64
CA LEU A 36 6.76 5.56 -4.74
C LEU A 36 6.80 6.32 -6.08
N GLN A 37 7.11 5.62 -7.17
CA GLN A 37 7.22 6.25 -8.50
C GLN A 37 6.00 7.11 -8.83
N GLY A 38 6.23 8.30 -9.37
CA GLY A 38 5.18 9.26 -9.73
C GLY A 38 4.48 9.96 -8.56
N TYR A 39 4.92 9.72 -7.31
CA TYR A 39 4.39 10.37 -6.11
C TYR A 39 5.48 11.10 -5.32
N GLY A 40 5.07 12.13 -4.58
CA GLY A 40 6.00 12.92 -3.78
C GLY A 40 7.09 13.56 -4.62
N ALA A 41 8.35 13.26 -4.32
CA ALA A 41 9.52 13.72 -5.08
C ALA A 41 10.05 12.67 -6.07
N SER A 42 9.43 11.48 -6.14
CA SER A 42 9.84 10.42 -7.06
C SER A 42 9.34 10.69 -8.48
N PRO A 43 10.18 10.52 -9.52
CA PRO A 43 9.76 10.78 -10.91
C PRO A 43 8.67 9.81 -11.35
N PHE A 44 7.89 10.24 -12.34
CA PHE A 44 6.93 9.37 -13.04
C PHE A 44 7.70 8.24 -13.77
N PRO A 45 7.13 7.02 -13.88
CA PRO A 45 7.78 5.91 -14.59
C PRO A 45 8.18 6.31 -16.02
N SER A 46 9.47 6.31 -16.34
CA SER A 46 10.00 6.80 -17.62
C SER A 46 9.45 6.01 -18.81
N GLY A 47 9.38 4.69 -18.69
CA GLY A 47 8.85 3.82 -19.75
C GLY A 47 7.41 4.13 -20.16
N ALA A 48 6.58 4.65 -19.25
CA ALA A 48 5.19 4.99 -19.53
C ALA A 48 5.03 6.22 -20.42
N ALA A 49 6.02 7.12 -20.46
CA ALA A 49 6.04 8.27 -21.33
C ALA A 49 6.64 7.96 -22.70
N GLU A 50 7.37 6.86 -22.82
CA GLU A 50 8.17 6.53 -24.01
C GLU A 50 7.47 5.55 -24.97
N SER A 51 6.51 4.76 -24.48
CA SER A 51 5.85 3.71 -25.27
C SER A 51 4.43 3.40 -24.82
N GLU A 52 3.50 3.37 -25.77
CA GLU A 52 2.13 2.87 -25.56
C GLU A 52 2.09 1.37 -25.20
N ALA A 53 3.16 0.60 -25.54
CA ALA A 53 3.28 -0.79 -25.17
C ALA A 53 3.83 -1.01 -23.75
N TYR A 54 4.15 0.06 -23.02
CA TYR A 54 4.62 -0.06 -21.64
C TYR A 54 3.56 -0.65 -20.72
N VAL A 55 3.93 -1.69 -20.01
CA VAL A 55 3.11 -2.33 -18.99
C VAL A 55 3.77 -2.10 -17.63
N HIS A 56 3.13 -1.33 -16.77
CA HIS A 56 3.60 -1.10 -15.41
C HIS A 56 3.34 -2.33 -14.54
N THR A 57 4.29 -2.68 -13.67
CA THR A 57 4.24 -3.86 -12.80
C THR A 57 4.68 -3.53 -11.38
N LEU A 58 4.30 -4.34 -10.39
CA LEU A 58 4.83 -4.24 -9.03
C LEU A 58 6.35 -4.43 -8.97
N ALA A 59 6.93 -5.18 -9.92
CA ALA A 59 8.38 -5.33 -10.02
C ALA A 59 9.07 -3.99 -10.30
N HIS A 60 8.55 -3.15 -11.20
CA HIS A 60 9.08 -1.81 -11.46
C HIS A 60 9.08 -0.93 -10.21
N GLU A 61 8.00 -0.98 -9.42
CA GLU A 61 7.92 -0.25 -8.15
C GLU A 61 8.96 -0.76 -7.13
N VAL A 62 9.07 -2.07 -6.98
CA VAL A 62 10.01 -2.67 -6.02
C VAL A 62 11.46 -2.44 -6.44
N ASP A 63 11.78 -2.40 -7.74
CA ASP A 63 13.11 -2.03 -8.23
C ASP A 63 13.44 -0.58 -7.87
N ALA A 64 12.50 0.35 -8.07
CA ALA A 64 12.66 1.75 -7.69
C ALA A 64 12.81 1.94 -6.17
N VAL A 65 11.98 1.26 -5.37
CA VAL A 65 12.10 1.26 -3.90
C VAL A 65 13.44 0.71 -3.47
N SER A 66 13.88 -0.41 -4.06
CA SER A 66 15.17 -1.05 -3.74
C SER A 66 16.34 -0.13 -4.04
N ALA A 67 16.30 0.59 -5.15
CA ALA A 67 17.31 1.59 -5.50
C ALA A 67 17.29 2.78 -4.51
N ALA A 68 16.11 3.25 -4.11
CA ALA A 68 15.98 4.37 -3.19
C ALA A 68 16.50 4.06 -1.78
N ILE A 69 16.33 2.81 -1.30
CA ILE A 69 16.80 2.41 0.04
C ILE A 69 18.25 1.92 0.05
N ALA A 70 18.87 1.71 -1.11
CA ALA A 70 20.22 1.12 -1.20
C ALA A 70 21.30 1.95 -0.49
N SER A 71 21.16 3.28 -0.48
CA SER A 71 22.10 4.19 0.22
C SER A 71 21.82 4.30 1.73
N GLU A 72 20.66 3.83 2.18
CA GLU A 72 20.20 3.93 3.56
C GLU A 72 20.42 2.64 4.36
N LEU A 73 20.70 1.54 3.67
CA LEU A 73 20.90 0.21 4.26
C LEU A 73 22.30 -0.33 3.93
N GLU A 74 22.92 -1.01 4.89
CA GLU A 74 24.13 -1.76 4.64
C GLU A 74 23.85 -2.95 3.68
N PRO A 75 24.86 -3.41 2.92
CA PRO A 75 24.73 -4.57 2.07
C PRO A 75 24.22 -5.80 2.86
N GLY A 76 23.08 -6.35 2.46
CA GLY A 76 22.46 -7.50 3.14
C GLY A 76 21.72 -7.19 4.43
N GLU A 77 21.66 -5.94 4.86
CA GLU A 77 20.93 -5.55 6.08
C GLU A 77 19.45 -5.91 5.97
N ALA A 78 18.93 -6.60 7.00
CA ALA A 78 17.52 -6.92 7.11
C ALA A 78 16.75 -5.77 7.76
N PHE A 79 15.47 -5.62 7.39
CA PHE A 79 14.63 -4.50 7.82
C PHE A 79 13.19 -4.94 8.07
N HIS A 80 12.46 -4.18 8.87
CA HIS A 80 11.01 -4.26 8.97
C HIS A 80 10.38 -3.52 7.78
N LEU A 81 9.28 -4.05 7.25
CA LEU A 81 8.61 -3.50 6.08
C LEU A 81 7.15 -3.17 6.40
N VAL A 82 6.77 -1.92 6.19
CA VAL A 82 5.42 -1.40 6.44
C VAL A 82 4.86 -0.82 5.16
N GLY A 83 3.67 -1.25 4.76
CA GLY A 83 3.01 -0.73 3.56
C GLY A 83 1.53 -0.46 3.76
N HIS A 84 1.05 0.62 3.15
CA HIS A 84 -0.36 0.99 3.11
C HIS A 84 -0.87 0.99 1.68
N SER A 85 -2.02 0.36 1.43
CA SER A 85 -2.70 0.38 0.13
C SER A 85 -1.77 -0.09 -1.00
N PHE A 86 -1.52 0.70 -2.03
CA PHE A 86 -0.58 0.39 -3.10
C PHE A 86 0.82 0.09 -2.55
N GLY A 87 1.31 0.88 -1.59
CA GLY A 87 2.55 0.58 -0.89
C GLY A 87 2.51 -0.74 -0.13
N GLY A 88 1.33 -1.20 0.30
CA GLY A 88 1.13 -2.52 0.89
C GLY A 88 1.28 -3.65 -0.14
N ALA A 89 0.75 -3.47 -1.36
CA ALA A 89 0.96 -4.43 -2.45
C ALA A 89 2.44 -4.48 -2.88
N CYS A 90 3.10 -3.32 -2.97
CA CYS A 90 4.55 -3.25 -3.21
C CYS A 90 5.34 -3.95 -2.10
N ALA A 91 4.97 -3.75 -0.83
CA ALA A 91 5.60 -4.41 0.32
C ALA A 91 5.45 -5.93 0.25
N LEU A 92 4.26 -6.42 -0.08
CA LEU A 92 4.02 -7.87 -0.24
C LEU A 92 4.86 -8.46 -1.38
N HIS A 93 4.93 -7.78 -2.54
CA HIS A 93 5.76 -8.18 -3.66
C HIS A 93 7.26 -8.15 -3.28
N MET A 94 7.71 -7.11 -2.58
CA MET A 94 9.10 -6.97 -2.11
C MET A 94 9.48 -8.09 -1.12
N ALA A 95 8.58 -8.42 -0.18
CA ALA A 95 8.80 -9.51 0.76
C ALA A 95 8.96 -10.87 0.04
N ARG A 96 8.19 -11.11 -1.03
CA ARG A 96 8.34 -12.33 -1.85
C ARG A 96 9.67 -12.38 -2.62
N ARG A 97 10.16 -11.23 -3.10
CA ARG A 97 11.44 -11.17 -3.82
C ARG A 97 12.66 -11.33 -2.94
N MET A 98 12.60 -10.90 -1.69
CA MET A 98 13.72 -10.92 -0.77
C MET A 98 13.32 -11.30 0.66
N PRO A 99 12.70 -12.49 0.87
CA PRO A 99 12.13 -12.87 2.16
C PRO A 99 13.17 -12.91 3.28
N GLN A 100 14.45 -13.19 2.97
CA GLN A 100 15.53 -13.25 3.95
C GLN A 100 15.90 -11.88 4.52
N ARG A 101 15.52 -10.79 3.85
CA ARG A 101 15.80 -9.42 4.30
C ARG A 101 14.68 -8.78 5.08
N VAL A 102 13.48 -9.38 5.09
CA VAL A 102 12.31 -8.83 5.77
C VAL A 102 12.17 -9.44 7.15
N LEU A 103 12.45 -8.65 8.20
CA LEU A 103 12.34 -9.06 9.61
C LEU A 103 10.89 -9.25 10.05
N SER A 104 10.02 -8.35 9.62
CA SER A 104 8.57 -8.43 9.80
C SER A 104 7.86 -7.65 8.70
N LEU A 105 6.61 -8.00 8.42
CA LEU A 105 5.78 -7.40 7.40
C LEU A 105 4.50 -6.82 8.03
N THR A 106 4.27 -5.53 7.84
CA THR A 106 3.05 -4.85 8.28
C THR A 106 2.29 -4.31 7.08
N LEU A 107 1.05 -4.72 6.90
CA LEU A 107 0.21 -4.37 5.78
C LEU A 107 -1.10 -3.74 6.28
N PHE A 108 -1.35 -2.49 5.92
CA PHE A 108 -2.66 -1.88 6.11
C PHE A 108 -3.38 -1.85 4.77
N GLU A 109 -4.41 -2.70 4.64
CA GLU A 109 -5.22 -2.86 3.42
C GLU A 109 -4.38 -2.89 2.14
N PRO A 110 -3.45 -3.84 2.00
CA PRO A 110 -2.68 -3.98 0.78
C PRO A 110 -3.62 -4.31 -0.36
N VAL A 111 -3.67 -3.47 -1.38
CA VAL A 111 -4.61 -3.63 -2.48
C VAL A 111 -4.16 -4.66 -3.52
N ALA A 112 -3.60 -5.78 -3.06
CA ALA A 112 -3.15 -6.90 -3.90
C ALA A 112 -4.33 -7.67 -4.51
N PHE A 113 -5.13 -7.00 -5.32
CA PHE A 113 -6.41 -7.47 -5.84
C PHE A 113 -6.32 -8.71 -6.74
N HIS A 114 -5.15 -9.00 -7.30
CA HIS A 114 -4.87 -10.25 -8.02
C HIS A 114 -5.12 -11.50 -7.16
N LEU A 115 -5.00 -11.38 -5.82
CA LEU A 115 -5.22 -12.47 -4.88
C LEU A 115 -6.69 -12.73 -4.55
N LEU A 116 -7.60 -11.82 -4.91
CA LEU A 116 -9.03 -12.01 -4.68
C LEU A 116 -9.59 -13.11 -5.61
N PRO A 117 -10.48 -14.00 -5.13
CA PRO A 117 -11.09 -15.03 -5.97
C PRO A 117 -11.86 -14.41 -7.14
N GLU A 118 -11.63 -14.92 -8.35
CA GLU A 118 -12.16 -14.36 -9.61
C GLU A 118 -13.68 -14.18 -9.62
N GLN A 119 -14.42 -15.11 -9.03
CA GLN A 119 -15.89 -15.08 -9.04
C GLN A 119 -16.50 -14.41 -7.80
N HIS A 120 -15.68 -13.85 -6.91
CA HIS A 120 -16.20 -13.24 -5.68
C HIS A 120 -16.70 -11.81 -5.95
N PRO A 121 -17.86 -11.39 -5.36
CA PRO A 121 -18.40 -10.03 -5.53
C PRO A 121 -17.40 -8.92 -5.19
N ALA A 122 -16.53 -9.13 -4.21
CA ALA A 122 -15.48 -8.16 -3.84
C ALA A 122 -14.43 -7.95 -4.96
N LYS A 123 -14.14 -8.99 -5.77
CA LYS A 123 -13.31 -8.85 -6.98
C LYS A 123 -14.04 -8.06 -8.05
N ALA A 124 -15.31 -8.40 -8.29
CA ALA A 124 -16.15 -7.71 -9.26
C ALA A 124 -16.34 -6.23 -8.90
N GLU A 125 -16.46 -5.90 -7.59
CA GLU A 125 -16.54 -4.53 -7.09
C GLU A 125 -15.34 -3.70 -7.57
N ILE A 126 -14.12 -4.14 -7.27
CA ILE A 126 -12.91 -3.36 -7.62
C ILE A 126 -12.65 -3.35 -9.13
N VAL A 127 -12.88 -4.45 -9.82
CA VAL A 127 -12.73 -4.50 -11.29
C VAL A 127 -13.68 -3.50 -11.96
N ASN A 128 -14.91 -3.37 -11.47
CA ASN A 128 -15.85 -2.36 -11.97
C ASN A 128 -15.34 -0.92 -11.70
N VAL A 129 -14.80 -0.65 -10.51
CA VAL A 129 -14.22 0.67 -10.21
C VAL A 129 -13.08 0.99 -11.17
N VAL A 130 -12.17 0.05 -11.40
CA VAL A 130 -11.04 0.22 -12.34
C VAL A 130 -11.53 0.44 -13.76
N ALA A 131 -12.52 -0.34 -14.21
CA ALA A 131 -13.10 -0.19 -15.55
C ALA A 131 -13.74 1.20 -15.72
N ARG A 132 -14.47 1.70 -14.71
CA ARG A 132 -15.07 3.05 -14.74
C ARG A 132 -14.01 4.15 -14.81
N ILE A 133 -12.91 4.03 -14.03
CA ILE A 133 -11.77 4.97 -14.08
C ILE A 133 -11.12 4.96 -15.46
N GLY A 134 -10.96 3.76 -16.06
CA GLY A 134 -10.37 3.60 -17.39
C GLY A 134 -11.27 4.13 -18.52
N ALA A 135 -12.59 4.12 -18.34
CA ALA A 135 -13.56 4.59 -19.33
C ALA A 135 -13.82 6.10 -19.29
N CYS A 136 -13.26 6.83 -18.32
CA CYS A 136 -13.41 8.29 -18.26
C CYS A 136 -12.50 8.98 -19.29
N ASP A 137 -13.07 9.86 -20.11
CA ASP A 137 -12.33 10.74 -21.00
C ASP A 137 -11.65 11.87 -20.21
N GLU A 138 -12.28 12.34 -19.13
CA GLU A 138 -11.81 13.45 -18.31
C GLU A 138 -11.12 12.93 -17.04
N ASP A 139 -9.90 13.36 -16.81
CA ASP A 139 -9.11 13.00 -15.61
C ASP A 139 -9.79 13.41 -14.30
N ARG A 140 -10.57 14.49 -14.33
CA ARG A 140 -11.36 14.95 -13.18
C ARG A 140 -12.41 13.92 -12.76
N ASP A 141 -13.11 13.30 -13.71
CA ASP A 141 -14.14 12.30 -13.42
C ASP A 141 -13.54 10.99 -12.96
N ALA A 142 -12.44 10.56 -13.58
CA ALA A 142 -11.66 9.42 -13.12
C ALA A 142 -11.17 9.61 -11.67
N THR A 143 -10.67 10.82 -11.35
CA THR A 143 -10.21 11.15 -10.00
C THR A 143 -11.35 11.14 -8.98
N ARG A 144 -12.51 11.68 -9.34
CA ARG A 144 -13.71 11.66 -8.49
C ARG A 144 -14.10 10.21 -8.14
N ILE A 145 -14.14 9.32 -9.14
CA ILE A 145 -14.46 7.90 -8.92
C ILE A 145 -13.46 7.28 -7.95
N PHE A 146 -12.17 7.51 -8.12
CA PHE A 146 -11.11 6.98 -7.27
C PHE A 146 -11.23 7.50 -5.83
N ILE A 147 -11.32 8.80 -5.65
CA ILE A 147 -11.37 9.41 -4.31
C ILE A 147 -12.63 9.02 -3.55
N ASP A 148 -13.78 9.03 -4.22
CA ASP A 148 -15.06 8.70 -3.59
C ASP A 148 -15.14 7.22 -3.19
N TYR A 149 -14.51 6.32 -3.96
CA TYR A 149 -14.46 4.90 -3.61
C TYR A 149 -13.67 4.65 -2.31
N TRP A 150 -12.52 5.28 -2.14
CA TRP A 150 -11.66 5.07 -0.98
C TRP A 150 -12.06 5.86 0.28
N ASN A 151 -12.90 6.86 0.13
CA ASN A 151 -13.35 7.68 1.26
C ASN A 151 -14.87 7.56 1.46
N SER A 152 -15.64 8.36 0.76
CA SER A 152 -17.10 8.30 0.72
C SER A 152 -17.60 9.13 -0.47
N ALA A 153 -18.80 8.85 -0.94
CA ALA A 153 -19.43 9.61 -2.03
C ALA A 153 -19.38 11.12 -1.76
N GLY A 154 -18.92 11.88 -2.77
CA GLY A 154 -18.77 13.34 -2.73
C GLY A 154 -17.54 13.84 -1.97
N SER A 155 -16.60 12.97 -1.57
CA SER A 155 -15.36 13.39 -0.92
C SER A 155 -14.48 14.22 -1.84
N PHE A 156 -14.40 13.88 -3.12
CA PHE A 156 -13.66 14.66 -4.11
C PHE A 156 -14.19 16.08 -4.24
N ASP A 157 -15.50 16.24 -4.41
CA ASP A 157 -16.11 17.56 -4.62
C ASP A 157 -16.08 18.45 -3.37
N LYS A 158 -16.00 17.87 -2.18
CA LYS A 158 -15.82 18.59 -0.90
C LYS A 158 -14.39 19.07 -0.68
N ALA A 159 -13.41 18.52 -1.38
CA ALA A 159 -12.02 18.93 -1.23
C ALA A 159 -11.79 20.35 -1.78
N PRO A 160 -10.89 21.16 -1.20
CA PRO A 160 -10.51 22.44 -1.76
C PRO A 160 -9.99 22.31 -3.20
N ALA A 161 -10.25 23.30 -4.06
CA ALA A 161 -9.86 23.26 -5.47
C ALA A 161 -8.38 22.91 -5.69
N VAL A 162 -7.48 23.52 -4.91
CA VAL A 162 -6.04 23.21 -4.98
C VAL A 162 -5.73 21.75 -4.67
N ALA A 163 -6.49 21.10 -3.77
CA ALA A 163 -6.34 19.68 -3.48
C ALA A 163 -6.89 18.83 -4.62
N GLN A 164 -8.04 19.22 -5.21
CA GLN A 164 -8.59 18.55 -6.38
C GLN A 164 -7.60 18.58 -7.55
N ASP A 165 -7.00 19.73 -7.86
CA ASP A 165 -6.02 19.86 -8.95
C ASP A 165 -4.80 18.96 -8.73
N LYS A 166 -4.31 18.87 -7.49
CA LYS A 166 -3.22 17.94 -7.15
C LYS A 166 -3.62 16.47 -7.34
N MET A 167 -4.83 16.08 -6.94
CA MET A 167 -5.33 14.72 -7.13
C MET A 167 -5.49 14.38 -8.62
N ILE A 168 -6.03 15.32 -9.41
CA ILE A 168 -6.20 15.16 -10.87
C ILE A 168 -4.83 14.93 -11.53
N ALA A 169 -3.81 15.69 -11.15
CA ALA A 169 -2.46 15.54 -11.71
C ALA A 169 -1.84 14.16 -11.45
N MET A 170 -2.34 13.40 -10.46
CA MET A 170 -1.82 12.08 -10.10
C MET A 170 -2.64 10.91 -10.70
N ILE A 171 -3.77 11.17 -11.37
CA ILE A 171 -4.67 10.08 -11.83
C ILE A 171 -4.01 9.18 -12.89
N ALA A 172 -3.16 9.74 -13.73
CA ALA A 172 -2.41 8.97 -14.72
C ALA A 172 -1.55 7.87 -14.04
N LYS A 173 -0.92 8.21 -12.90
CA LYS A 173 -0.17 7.22 -12.12
C LYS A 173 -1.08 6.18 -11.47
N VAL A 174 -2.25 6.56 -10.97
CA VAL A 174 -3.23 5.62 -10.42
C VAL A 174 -3.67 4.58 -11.45
N ARG A 175 -3.83 4.96 -12.72
CA ARG A 175 -4.11 3.99 -13.80
C ARG A 175 -2.99 2.97 -13.96
N LEU A 176 -1.72 3.40 -13.84
CA LEU A 176 -0.56 2.50 -13.83
C LEU A 176 -0.53 1.63 -12.58
N ASP A 177 -0.88 2.16 -11.41
CA ASP A 177 -0.98 1.37 -10.17
C ASP A 177 -1.97 0.21 -10.35
N PHE A 178 -3.16 0.47 -10.88
CA PHE A 178 -4.13 -0.58 -11.16
C PHE A 178 -3.66 -1.58 -12.21
N GLN A 179 -2.94 -1.14 -13.23
CA GLN A 179 -2.32 -2.05 -14.19
C GLN A 179 -1.35 -3.02 -13.49
N ALA A 180 -0.50 -2.49 -12.60
CA ALA A 180 0.44 -3.30 -11.83
C ALA A 180 -0.27 -4.27 -10.87
N LEU A 181 -1.32 -3.79 -10.18
CA LEU A 181 -2.07 -4.59 -9.20
C LEU A 181 -2.86 -5.74 -9.82
N LEU A 182 -3.48 -5.51 -10.97
CA LEU A 182 -4.30 -6.53 -11.65
C LEU A 182 -3.46 -7.45 -12.54
N GLY A 183 -2.28 -6.99 -12.97
CA GLY A 183 -1.34 -7.75 -13.79
C GLY A 183 -0.34 -8.60 -13.01
N GLU A 184 -0.36 -8.56 -11.68
CA GLU A 184 0.55 -9.37 -10.85
C GLU A 184 0.19 -10.86 -10.95
N PRO A 185 1.13 -11.74 -11.37
CA PRO A 185 0.84 -13.15 -11.61
C PRO A 185 0.82 -14.02 -10.36
N ALA A 186 1.23 -13.51 -9.21
CA ALA A 186 1.33 -14.27 -7.97
C ALA A 186 -0.03 -14.76 -7.45
N GLY A 187 -0.04 -15.94 -6.85
CA GLY A 187 -1.22 -16.50 -6.16
C GLY A 187 -1.04 -16.54 -4.64
N LEU A 188 -2.10 -16.96 -3.94
CA LEU A 188 -2.07 -17.14 -2.48
C LEU A 188 -1.04 -18.21 -2.05
N ASP A 189 -0.83 -19.24 -2.86
CA ASP A 189 0.13 -20.33 -2.57
C ASP A 189 1.57 -19.81 -2.49
N ASP A 190 1.90 -18.75 -3.24
CA ASP A 190 3.22 -18.11 -3.20
C ASP A 190 3.51 -17.40 -1.88
N LEU A 191 2.50 -17.20 -1.03
CA LEU A 191 2.66 -16.54 0.26
C LEU A 191 3.17 -17.49 1.35
N SER A 192 3.10 -18.80 1.14
CA SER A 192 3.54 -19.82 2.09
C SER A 192 5.04 -19.72 2.46
N MET A 193 5.84 -19.12 1.57
CA MET A 193 7.25 -18.86 1.82
C MET A 193 7.53 -17.66 2.74
N LEU A 194 6.53 -16.83 3.01
CA LEU A 194 6.66 -15.61 3.83
C LEU A 194 6.50 -15.96 5.31
N THR A 195 7.55 -16.52 5.89
CA THR A 195 7.53 -17.01 7.27
C THR A 195 7.86 -15.94 8.32
N MET A 196 8.16 -14.69 7.91
CA MET A 196 8.36 -13.60 8.85
C MET A 196 7.06 -13.27 9.61
N PRO A 197 7.14 -12.81 10.87
CA PRO A 197 5.97 -12.26 11.57
C PRO A 197 5.28 -11.21 10.71
N SER A 198 3.97 -11.29 10.59
CA SER A 198 3.17 -10.40 9.74
C SER A 198 1.97 -9.84 10.48
N LEU A 199 1.73 -8.54 10.36
CA LEU A 199 0.52 -7.86 10.84
C LEU A 199 -0.27 -7.37 9.63
N VAL A 200 -1.51 -7.85 9.46
CA VAL A 200 -2.41 -7.41 8.41
C VAL A 200 -3.63 -6.72 9.00
N MET A 201 -3.91 -5.50 8.57
CA MET A 201 -4.93 -4.64 9.17
C MET A 201 -5.94 -4.14 8.16
N ALA A 202 -7.20 -4.02 8.57
CA ALA A 202 -8.27 -3.37 7.80
C ALA A 202 -9.11 -2.45 8.67
N GLY A 203 -9.59 -1.35 8.09
CA GLY A 203 -10.60 -0.51 8.70
C GLY A 203 -11.99 -1.16 8.64
N GLU A 204 -12.76 -1.03 9.69
CA GLU A 204 -14.12 -1.63 9.79
C GLU A 204 -15.08 -1.12 8.71
N LYS A 205 -14.88 0.15 8.27
CA LYS A 205 -15.71 0.82 7.27
C LYS A 205 -15.13 0.77 5.87
N SER A 206 -14.09 0.00 5.66
CA SER A 206 -13.44 -0.13 4.35
C SER A 206 -14.25 -0.94 3.35
N PRO A 207 -13.98 -0.80 2.04
CA PRO A 207 -14.62 -1.59 0.99
C PRO A 207 -14.51 -3.10 1.22
N ALA A 208 -15.48 -3.87 0.71
CA ALA A 208 -15.49 -5.32 0.85
C ALA A 208 -14.26 -5.98 0.20
N SER A 209 -13.73 -5.39 -0.87
CA SER A 209 -12.54 -5.84 -1.57
C SER A 209 -11.31 -5.89 -0.66
N THR A 210 -11.04 -4.83 0.11
CA THR A 210 -9.88 -4.78 1.01
C THR A 210 -10.08 -5.61 2.27
N ARG A 211 -11.28 -5.63 2.85
CA ARG A 211 -11.58 -6.44 4.03
C ARG A 211 -11.40 -7.94 3.77
N LEU A 212 -11.96 -8.43 2.66
CA LEU A 212 -11.80 -9.82 2.25
C LEU A 212 -10.31 -10.15 2.01
N LEU A 213 -9.59 -9.26 1.34
CA LEU A 213 -8.17 -9.48 1.07
C LEU A 213 -7.37 -9.61 2.38
N VAL A 214 -7.63 -8.76 3.37
CA VAL A 214 -6.96 -8.84 4.69
C VAL A 214 -7.32 -10.14 5.41
N GLU A 215 -8.58 -10.60 5.33
CA GLU A 215 -9.00 -11.88 5.88
C GLU A 215 -8.24 -13.06 5.20
N GLN A 216 -8.12 -13.03 3.87
CA GLN A 216 -7.38 -14.05 3.13
C GLN A 216 -5.88 -14.04 3.47
N LEU A 217 -5.25 -12.86 3.54
CA LEU A 217 -3.85 -12.74 3.91
C LEU A 217 -3.61 -13.23 5.34
N GLY A 218 -4.54 -12.96 6.26
CA GLY A 218 -4.47 -13.44 7.64
C GLY A 218 -4.48 -14.96 7.77
N VAL A 219 -5.02 -15.66 6.79
CA VAL A 219 -5.04 -17.14 6.75
C VAL A 219 -3.88 -17.70 5.93
N SER A 220 -3.49 -17.02 4.85
CA SER A 220 -2.49 -17.52 3.89
C SER A 220 -1.04 -17.26 4.31
N LEU A 221 -0.79 -16.22 5.10
CA LEU A 221 0.54 -15.94 5.64
C LEU A 221 0.79 -16.81 6.89
N PRO A 222 1.87 -17.59 6.93
CA PRO A 222 2.11 -18.59 8.01
C PRO A 222 2.13 -18.02 9.43
N ASN A 223 2.63 -16.80 9.61
CA ASN A 223 2.80 -16.16 10.90
C ASN A 223 2.09 -14.79 10.94
N ALA A 224 0.83 -14.74 10.46
CA ALA A 224 0.06 -13.51 10.44
C ALA A 224 -0.82 -13.31 11.68
N THR A 225 -0.88 -12.08 12.13
CA THR A 225 -1.92 -11.54 13.02
C THR A 225 -2.81 -10.63 12.19
N ALA A 226 -4.11 -10.95 12.08
CA ALA A 226 -5.08 -10.09 11.43
C ALA A 226 -5.77 -9.21 12.47
N ALA A 227 -5.89 -7.90 12.21
CA ALA A 227 -6.50 -6.95 13.11
C ALA A 227 -7.47 -6.01 12.39
N LYS A 228 -8.53 -5.60 13.09
CA LYS A 228 -9.46 -4.57 12.64
C LYS A 228 -9.16 -3.26 13.36
N THR A 229 -9.33 -2.16 12.65
CA THR A 229 -9.14 -0.81 13.21
C THR A 229 -10.38 0.03 12.99
N ARG A 230 -10.58 1.04 13.83
CA ARG A 230 -11.60 2.05 13.54
C ARG A 230 -11.28 2.77 12.24
N GLY A 231 -12.32 3.24 11.55
CA GLY A 231 -12.17 4.02 10.33
C GLY A 231 -12.29 3.18 9.05
N ALA A 232 -11.67 3.66 7.99
CA ALA A 232 -11.74 3.11 6.64
C ALA A 232 -10.35 3.04 6.01
N HIS A 233 -10.29 2.87 4.70
CA HIS A 233 -9.05 2.68 3.93
C HIS A 233 -7.93 3.67 4.25
N MET A 234 -8.27 4.93 4.50
CA MET A 234 -7.29 5.96 4.83
C MET A 234 -6.90 5.99 6.33
N GLY A 235 -7.15 4.92 7.08
CA GLY A 235 -6.86 4.78 8.52
C GLY A 235 -5.47 5.26 8.95
N PRO A 236 -4.37 4.89 8.27
CA PRO A 236 -3.03 5.37 8.64
C PRO A 236 -2.87 6.90 8.62
N ILE A 237 -3.71 7.62 7.86
CA ILE A 237 -3.71 9.07 7.75
C ILE A 237 -4.74 9.71 8.69
N THR A 238 -5.98 9.17 8.70
CA THR A 238 -7.11 9.79 9.41
C THR A 238 -7.27 9.33 10.86
N HIS A 239 -6.73 8.16 11.20
CA HIS A 239 -6.78 7.50 12.51
C HIS A 239 -5.38 6.99 12.91
N GLY A 240 -4.35 7.81 12.66
CA GLY A 240 -2.98 7.47 13.02
C GLY A 240 -2.77 7.27 14.52
N ASP A 241 -3.62 7.87 15.35
CA ASP A 241 -3.69 7.67 16.81
C ASP A 241 -4.10 6.24 17.20
N VAL A 242 -4.79 5.50 16.33
CA VAL A 242 -5.15 4.08 16.50
C VAL A 242 -4.14 3.17 15.79
N VAL A 243 -3.84 3.45 14.52
CA VAL A 243 -3.05 2.56 13.66
C VAL A 243 -1.57 2.55 14.06
N ASN A 244 -0.98 3.72 14.35
CA ASN A 244 0.45 3.81 14.64
C ASN A 244 0.86 3.08 15.93
N PRO A 245 0.10 3.13 17.06
CA PRO A 245 0.40 2.31 18.23
C PRO A 245 0.40 0.80 17.96
N MET A 246 -0.51 0.32 17.11
CA MET A 246 -0.56 -1.10 16.73
C MET A 246 0.69 -1.51 15.93
N ILE A 247 1.11 -0.66 14.98
CA ILE A 247 2.36 -0.88 14.23
C ILE A 247 3.56 -0.86 15.18
N ALA A 248 3.66 0.12 16.08
CA ALA A 248 4.77 0.24 17.01
C ALA A 248 4.84 -0.94 17.98
N ALA A 249 3.70 -1.39 18.54
CA ALA A 249 3.61 -2.58 19.39
C ALA A 249 4.10 -3.83 18.64
N PHE A 250 3.62 -4.05 17.42
CA PHE A 250 4.04 -5.18 16.60
C PHE A 250 5.55 -5.16 16.31
N LEU A 251 6.11 -4.02 15.93
CA LEU A 251 7.55 -3.87 15.65
C LEU A 251 8.42 -4.15 16.89
N SER A 252 7.93 -3.84 18.09
CA SER A 252 8.64 -4.11 19.35
C SER A 252 8.46 -5.53 19.86
N GLY A 253 7.66 -6.37 19.20
CA GLY A 253 7.32 -7.72 19.66
C GLY A 253 6.29 -7.76 20.81
N ALA A 254 5.62 -6.65 21.08
CA ALA A 254 4.51 -6.59 22.04
C ALA A 254 3.20 -7.13 21.43
N GLU A 255 2.27 -7.55 22.27
CA GLU A 255 0.93 -7.92 21.80
C GLU A 255 0.21 -6.75 21.15
N VAL A 256 -0.38 -6.99 19.99
CA VAL A 256 -1.23 -6.02 19.30
C VAL A 256 -2.61 -6.11 19.90
N THR A 257 -2.99 -5.13 20.72
CA THR A 257 -4.36 -5.03 21.25
C THR A 257 -5.28 -4.53 20.16
N THR A 258 -6.33 -5.30 19.88
CA THR A 258 -7.46 -4.90 19.03
C THR A 258 -8.59 -4.43 19.95
N ASP A 259 -8.93 -3.15 19.90
CA ASP A 259 -10.12 -2.61 20.59
C ASP A 259 -11.42 -3.12 19.98
#